data_bd6d275058edee3277821e9e06435966
#
_entry.id   bd6d275058edee3277821e9e06435966
#
_cell.length_a   1.000
_cell.length_b   1.000
_cell.length_c   1.000
_cell.angle_alpha   90.00
_cell.angle_beta   90.00
_cell.angle_gamma   90.00
#
_symmetry.space_group_name_H-M   'P 1'
#
loop_
_entity.id
_entity.type
_entity.pdbx_description
1 polymer ?
#
loop_
_entity_poly.entity_id
_entity_poly.type
_entity_poly.pdbx_seq_one_letter_code
_entity_poly.pdbx_strand_id
1 'polypeptide(L)'
;SWTEAFDIMEEKFKKVLKEKGPDGISMFGSGQWTVHEGYAAVKLMKGGFLSNNIDPNARHCMASAVGGFMRTFGIDEPMGCYDDMEAADAFVLWGSNMAEMHPILWTRIADRRLSNPHVKVAVLSTFQHRSFDLADIPAVFTPQTDMVLLNAIANYIIESGSVNHDFINKHVNFREGVTDIGYGLRPTHELQKKAKNPNSGASSPIDLEAFTKFVKPYTFKYAEKMSGVPARTIEKIAKLYADPKIKVMSLW
;
A
#
# COMPACT_ATOMS: atom_id res chain seq x y z
N SER A 1 38.02 -2.98 12.84
CA SER A 1 38.13 -4.23 12.05
C SER A 1 36.89 -5.08 12.17
N TRP A 2 36.65 -6.03 11.29
CA TRP A 2 35.55 -6.99 11.41
C TRP A 2 35.64 -7.84 12.68
N THR A 3 36.88 -8.23 13.06
CA THR A 3 37.12 -8.97 14.31
C THR A 3 36.65 -8.19 15.52
N GLU A 4 37.05 -6.95 15.65
CA GLU A 4 36.62 -6.08 16.76
C GLU A 4 35.11 -5.91 16.77
N ALA A 5 34.46 -5.74 15.60
CA ALA A 5 33.01 -5.63 15.55
C ALA A 5 32.32 -6.91 16.04
N PHE A 6 32.82 -8.08 15.64
CA PHE A 6 32.26 -9.36 16.09
C PHE A 6 32.52 -9.63 17.57
N ASP A 7 33.67 -9.24 18.11
CA ASP A 7 33.95 -9.36 19.54
C ASP A 7 32.97 -8.53 20.39
N ILE A 8 32.69 -7.30 19.94
CA ILE A 8 31.71 -6.43 20.59
C ILE A 8 30.30 -7.05 20.52
N MET A 9 29.90 -7.54 19.33
CA MET A 9 28.58 -8.16 19.16
C MET A 9 28.44 -9.41 20.03
N GLU A 10 29.47 -10.28 20.06
CA GLU A 10 29.49 -11.50 20.85
C GLU A 10 29.33 -11.19 22.35
N GLU A 11 30.11 -10.24 22.87
CA GLU A 11 30.01 -9.82 24.27
C GLU A 11 28.59 -9.34 24.60
N LYS A 12 28.03 -8.47 23.76
CA LYS A 12 26.69 -7.89 24.00
C LYS A 12 25.59 -8.97 23.90
N PHE A 13 25.65 -9.81 22.88
CA PHE A 13 24.65 -10.88 22.74
C PHE A 13 24.72 -11.89 23.88
N LYS A 14 25.90 -12.34 24.29
CA LYS A 14 26.06 -13.22 25.46
C LYS A 14 25.49 -12.60 26.74
N LYS A 15 25.76 -11.30 26.96
CA LYS A 15 25.22 -10.57 28.09
C LYS A 15 23.69 -10.55 28.06
N VAL A 16 23.11 -10.16 26.94
CA VAL A 16 21.64 -10.06 26.79
C VAL A 16 20.96 -11.43 26.92
N LEU A 17 21.54 -12.47 26.32
CA LEU A 17 21.01 -13.84 26.47
C LEU A 17 21.01 -14.29 27.92
N LYS A 18 22.06 -13.97 28.68
CA LYS A 18 22.14 -14.31 30.10
C LYS A 18 21.13 -13.54 30.94
N GLU A 19 20.90 -12.27 30.64
CA GLU A 19 20.03 -11.39 31.44
C GLU A 19 18.55 -11.50 31.06
N LYS A 20 18.24 -11.69 29.76
CA LYS A 20 16.87 -11.59 29.23
C LYS A 20 16.41 -12.83 28.47
N GLY A 21 17.31 -13.78 28.23
CA GLY A 21 17.03 -14.96 27.42
C GLY A 21 16.88 -14.65 25.91
N PRO A 22 16.41 -15.63 25.13
CA PRO A 22 16.23 -15.50 23.68
C PRO A 22 15.39 -14.30 23.24
N ASP A 23 14.39 -13.93 24.01
CA ASP A 23 13.49 -12.80 23.71
C ASP A 23 14.16 -11.42 23.78
N GLY A 24 15.37 -11.38 24.38
CA GLY A 24 16.16 -10.15 24.45
C GLY A 24 16.87 -9.79 23.12
N ILE A 25 16.92 -10.72 22.17
CA ILE A 25 17.58 -10.51 20.87
C ILE A 25 16.55 -10.50 19.75
N SER A 26 16.68 -9.53 18.87
CA SER A 26 15.88 -9.44 17.65
C SER A 26 16.76 -9.09 16.45
N MET A 27 16.34 -9.52 15.26
CA MET A 27 16.95 -9.17 14.00
C MET A 27 15.91 -8.58 13.05
N PHE A 28 16.19 -7.40 12.57
CA PHE A 28 15.41 -6.78 11.52
C PHE A 28 16.18 -6.92 10.21
N GLY A 29 15.70 -7.83 9.36
CA GLY A 29 16.37 -8.24 8.15
C GLY A 29 15.87 -7.54 6.89
N SER A 30 16.34 -8.02 5.75
CA SER A 30 15.94 -7.54 4.45
C SER A 30 15.27 -8.63 3.61
N GLY A 31 14.18 -8.30 2.92
CA GLY A 31 13.59 -9.15 1.88
C GLY A 31 14.44 -9.21 0.60
N GLN A 32 15.50 -8.37 0.53
CA GLN A 32 16.44 -8.34 -0.61
C GLN A 32 17.72 -9.14 -0.37
N TRP A 33 17.81 -9.84 0.74
CA TRP A 33 18.89 -10.80 0.97
C TRP A 33 18.88 -11.90 -0.09
N THR A 34 20.07 -12.38 -0.42
CA THR A 34 20.16 -13.65 -1.16
C THR A 34 19.61 -14.80 -0.31
N VAL A 35 19.28 -15.91 -0.97
CA VAL A 35 18.81 -17.11 -0.26
C VAL A 35 19.80 -17.57 0.82
N HIS A 36 21.10 -17.48 0.54
CA HIS A 36 22.14 -17.86 1.49
C HIS A 36 22.22 -16.95 2.71
N GLU A 37 22.10 -15.63 2.51
CA GLU A 37 22.08 -14.66 3.62
C GLU A 37 20.84 -14.85 4.49
N GLY A 38 19.66 -14.99 3.86
CA GLY A 38 18.41 -15.27 4.58
C GLY A 38 18.48 -16.57 5.38
N TYR A 39 19.04 -17.65 4.78
CA TYR A 39 19.24 -18.90 5.47
C TYR A 39 20.17 -18.76 6.67
N ALA A 40 21.32 -18.08 6.51
CA ALA A 40 22.27 -17.85 7.60
C ALA A 40 21.63 -17.04 8.75
N ALA A 41 20.87 -15.98 8.42
CA ALA A 41 20.17 -15.17 9.40
C ALA A 41 19.13 -16.00 10.20
N VAL A 42 18.32 -16.80 9.51
CA VAL A 42 17.34 -17.68 10.16
C VAL A 42 18.02 -18.74 11.02
N LYS A 43 19.11 -19.34 10.54
CA LYS A 43 19.88 -20.33 11.28
C LYS A 43 20.51 -19.72 12.54
N LEU A 44 21.06 -18.50 12.46
CA LEU A 44 21.60 -17.80 13.62
C LEU A 44 20.50 -17.51 14.65
N MET A 45 19.37 -16.95 14.21
CA MET A 45 18.31 -16.56 15.12
C MET A 45 17.60 -17.76 15.73
N LYS A 46 17.13 -18.70 14.90
CA LYS A 46 16.35 -19.83 15.37
C LYS A 46 17.19 -20.97 15.93
N GLY A 47 18.33 -21.28 15.30
CA GLY A 47 19.22 -22.36 15.74
C GLY A 47 20.25 -21.92 16.78
N GLY A 48 20.79 -20.71 16.64
CA GLY A 48 21.81 -20.17 17.56
C GLY A 48 21.21 -19.51 18.79
N PHE A 49 20.40 -18.49 18.61
CA PHE A 49 19.82 -17.73 19.72
C PHE A 49 18.50 -18.31 20.27
N LEU A 50 17.93 -19.28 19.58
CA LEU A 50 16.61 -19.87 19.91
C LEU A 50 15.50 -18.83 19.97
N SER A 51 15.59 -17.80 19.13
CA SER A 51 14.65 -16.68 19.06
C SER A 51 13.90 -16.65 17.73
N ASN A 52 12.59 -16.40 17.79
CA ASN A 52 11.75 -16.12 16.63
C ASN A 52 11.62 -14.62 16.31
N ASN A 53 12.34 -13.76 17.01
CA ASN A 53 12.28 -12.31 16.83
C ASN A 53 13.10 -11.90 15.60
N ILE A 54 12.72 -12.40 14.45
CA ILE A 54 13.30 -12.05 13.14
C ILE A 54 12.16 -11.67 12.19
N ASP A 55 12.28 -10.51 11.55
CA ASP A 55 11.30 -10.00 10.59
C ASP A 55 11.99 -9.22 9.46
N PRO A 56 11.50 -9.29 8.22
CA PRO A 56 12.08 -8.54 7.11
C PRO A 56 11.59 -7.09 7.08
N ASN A 57 12.28 -6.25 6.30
CA ASN A 57 11.88 -4.87 6.04
C ASN A 57 10.47 -4.75 5.43
N ALA A 58 10.01 -5.76 4.71
CA ALA A 58 8.67 -5.80 4.11
C ALA A 58 7.55 -5.63 5.14
N ARG A 59 7.80 -5.97 6.42
CA ARG A 59 6.88 -5.71 7.53
C ARG A 59 6.52 -4.23 7.64
N HIS A 60 7.46 -3.31 7.41
CA HIS A 60 7.25 -1.87 7.45
C HIS A 60 7.04 -1.23 6.07
N CYS A 61 7.34 -1.96 5.00
CA CYS A 61 7.23 -1.48 3.63
C CYS A 61 5.81 -1.66 3.10
N MET A 62 5.34 -2.91 3.00
CA MET A 62 4.09 -3.20 2.29
C MET A 62 3.18 -4.21 3.00
N ALA A 63 3.42 -4.58 4.24
CA ALA A 63 2.57 -5.53 4.96
C ALA A 63 1.11 -5.05 5.11
N SER A 64 0.88 -3.74 5.22
CA SER A 64 -0.47 -3.17 5.19
C SER A 64 -1.13 -3.35 3.82
N ALA A 65 -0.37 -3.22 2.74
CA ALA A 65 -0.86 -3.48 1.39
C ALA A 65 -1.15 -4.97 1.17
N VAL A 66 -0.30 -5.88 1.66
CA VAL A 66 -0.59 -7.33 1.69
C VAL A 66 -1.93 -7.58 2.36
N GLY A 67 -2.14 -7.00 3.54
CA GLY A 67 -3.43 -7.10 4.25
C GLY A 67 -4.60 -6.58 3.41
N GLY A 68 -4.42 -5.47 2.71
CA GLY A 68 -5.41 -4.89 1.80
C GLY A 68 -5.72 -5.81 0.61
N PHE A 69 -4.70 -6.32 -0.07
CA PHE A 69 -4.85 -7.25 -1.21
C PHE A 69 -5.53 -8.55 -0.79
N MET A 70 -5.06 -9.18 0.30
CA MET A 70 -5.66 -10.41 0.83
C MET A 70 -7.13 -10.24 1.17
N ARG A 71 -7.53 -9.10 1.74
CA ARG A 71 -8.93 -8.84 2.07
C ARG A 71 -9.79 -8.51 0.85
N THR A 72 -9.23 -7.79 -0.12
CA THR A 72 -9.97 -7.34 -1.29
C THR A 72 -10.05 -8.43 -2.36
N PHE A 73 -8.95 -9.12 -2.62
CA PHE A 73 -8.82 -10.06 -3.73
C PHE A 73 -8.60 -11.51 -3.28
N GLY A 74 -8.33 -11.77 -2.00
CA GLY A 74 -8.01 -13.10 -1.47
C GLY A 74 -6.58 -13.55 -1.75
N ILE A 75 -5.77 -12.75 -2.42
CA ILE A 75 -4.39 -13.05 -2.81
C ILE A 75 -3.55 -11.77 -2.76
N ASP A 76 -2.26 -11.92 -2.44
CA ASP A 76 -1.28 -10.82 -2.46
C ASP A 76 -0.61 -10.73 -3.83
N GLU A 77 -1.39 -10.40 -4.84
CA GLU A 77 -0.90 -10.21 -6.21
C GLU A 77 -1.64 -9.05 -6.89
N PRO A 78 -0.96 -8.25 -7.72
CA PRO A 78 -1.62 -7.25 -8.54
C PRO A 78 -2.48 -7.92 -9.62
N MET A 79 -3.62 -7.32 -9.95
CA MET A 79 -4.54 -7.83 -10.96
C MET A 79 -4.09 -7.52 -12.39
N GLY A 80 -3.14 -6.62 -12.57
CA GLY A 80 -2.53 -6.25 -13.85
C GLY A 80 -1.15 -6.85 -14.04
N CYS A 81 -0.57 -6.61 -15.20
CA CYS A 81 0.80 -6.99 -15.53
C CYS A 81 1.57 -5.82 -16.16
N TYR A 82 2.88 -5.97 -16.31
CA TYR A 82 3.71 -4.90 -16.88
C TYR A 82 3.40 -4.58 -18.35
N ASP A 83 2.87 -5.53 -19.09
CA ASP A 83 2.50 -5.31 -20.50
C ASP A 83 1.23 -4.45 -20.66
N ASP A 84 0.47 -4.25 -19.58
CA ASP A 84 -0.64 -3.30 -19.57
C ASP A 84 -0.17 -1.84 -19.75
N MET A 85 1.13 -1.55 -19.51
CA MET A 85 1.71 -0.23 -19.72
C MET A 85 1.59 0.25 -21.17
N GLU A 86 1.76 -0.67 -22.14
CA GLU A 86 1.64 -0.34 -23.56
C GLU A 86 0.18 -0.15 -24.01
N ALA A 87 -0.78 -0.64 -23.23
CA ALA A 87 -2.21 -0.56 -23.52
C ALA A 87 -2.93 0.54 -22.72
N ALA A 88 -2.28 1.12 -21.70
CA ALA A 88 -2.89 2.11 -20.82
C ALA A 88 -3.12 3.45 -21.55
N ASP A 89 -4.24 4.10 -21.23
CA ASP A 89 -4.58 5.47 -21.66
C ASP A 89 -4.30 6.48 -20.55
N ALA A 90 -4.18 6.02 -19.31
CA ALA A 90 -3.77 6.85 -18.18
C ALA A 90 -2.97 6.03 -17.15
N PHE A 91 -1.97 6.68 -16.57
CA PHE A 91 -1.21 6.18 -15.43
C PHE A 91 -1.53 7.03 -14.20
N VAL A 92 -1.78 6.39 -13.07
CA VAL A 92 -1.94 7.06 -11.79
C VAL A 92 -0.94 6.49 -10.80
N LEU A 93 0.08 7.28 -10.45
CA LEU A 93 1.14 6.91 -9.53
C LEU A 93 0.76 7.34 -8.12
N TRP A 94 0.45 6.38 -7.26
CA TRP A 94 0.07 6.60 -5.87
C TRP A 94 1.28 6.46 -4.94
N GLY A 95 1.93 7.57 -4.61
CA GLY A 95 3.11 7.57 -3.73
C GLY A 95 4.36 6.95 -4.35
N SER A 96 4.29 6.51 -5.58
CA SER A 96 5.37 5.81 -6.28
C SER A 96 6.32 6.76 -6.97
N ASN A 97 7.59 6.78 -6.56
CA ASN A 97 8.67 7.50 -7.26
C ASN A 97 9.29 6.62 -8.35
N MET A 98 8.52 6.37 -9.41
CA MET A 98 8.89 5.44 -10.48
C MET A 98 10.18 5.85 -11.21
N ALA A 99 10.40 7.15 -11.42
CA ALA A 99 11.57 7.64 -12.16
C ALA A 99 12.91 7.30 -11.48
N GLU A 100 12.93 7.23 -10.15
CA GLU A 100 14.14 6.97 -9.38
C GLU A 100 14.20 5.55 -8.83
N MET A 101 13.06 4.96 -8.42
CA MET A 101 13.00 3.65 -7.78
C MET A 101 12.78 2.50 -8.77
N HIS A 102 12.11 2.76 -9.91
CA HIS A 102 11.80 1.77 -10.95
C HIS A 102 12.10 2.32 -12.35
N PRO A 103 13.38 2.70 -12.64
CA PRO A 103 13.72 3.45 -13.86
C PRO A 103 13.37 2.71 -15.14
N ILE A 104 13.46 1.37 -15.17
CA ILE A 104 13.12 0.59 -16.37
C ILE A 104 11.62 0.65 -16.66
N LEU A 105 10.76 0.49 -15.65
CA LEU A 105 9.32 0.62 -15.82
C LEU A 105 8.93 2.07 -16.14
N TRP A 106 9.65 3.02 -15.55
CA TRP A 106 9.44 4.44 -15.85
C TRP A 106 9.74 4.79 -17.31
N THR A 107 10.75 4.19 -17.93
CA THR A 107 11.02 4.41 -19.36
C THR A 107 9.86 3.92 -20.23
N ARG A 108 9.20 2.81 -19.88
CA ARG A 108 8.00 2.31 -20.60
C ARG A 108 6.83 3.31 -20.49
N ILE A 109 6.59 3.85 -19.29
CA ILE A 109 5.56 4.88 -19.06
C ILE A 109 5.87 6.15 -19.88
N ALA A 110 7.13 6.59 -19.82
CA ALA A 110 7.57 7.80 -20.55
C ALA A 110 7.45 7.61 -22.06
N ASP A 111 7.90 6.48 -22.59
CA ASP A 111 7.78 6.17 -24.01
C ASP A 111 6.32 6.11 -24.45
N ARG A 112 5.47 5.42 -23.70
CA ARG A 112 4.02 5.36 -23.96
C ARG A 112 3.38 6.74 -23.96
N ARG A 113 3.71 7.59 -22.98
CA ARG A 113 3.17 8.95 -22.88
C ARG A 113 3.66 9.86 -23.98
N LEU A 114 4.95 9.82 -24.32
CA LEU A 114 5.55 10.68 -25.33
C LEU A 114 5.12 10.29 -26.75
N SER A 115 5.01 9.00 -27.02
CA SER A 115 4.55 8.49 -28.31
C SER A 115 3.03 8.65 -28.52
N ASN A 116 2.26 8.83 -27.45
CA ASN A 116 0.81 8.95 -27.50
C ASN A 116 0.32 10.15 -26.67
N PRO A 117 0.17 11.33 -27.27
CA PRO A 117 -0.17 12.58 -26.56
C PRO A 117 -1.51 12.56 -25.80
N HIS A 118 -2.42 11.65 -26.14
CA HIS A 118 -3.69 11.47 -25.42
C HIS A 118 -3.52 10.77 -24.06
N VAL A 119 -2.49 9.96 -23.89
CA VAL A 119 -2.18 9.29 -22.62
C VAL A 119 -1.89 10.32 -21.53
N LYS A 120 -2.41 10.10 -20.34
CA LYS A 120 -2.23 11.00 -19.19
C LYS A 120 -1.45 10.34 -18.08
N VAL A 121 -0.63 11.14 -17.39
CA VAL A 121 0.11 10.73 -16.21
C VAL A 121 -0.31 11.60 -15.03
N ALA A 122 -0.93 11.00 -14.03
CA ALA A 122 -1.20 11.62 -12.74
C ALA A 122 -0.17 11.12 -11.73
N VAL A 123 0.47 12.04 -11.03
CA VAL A 123 1.46 11.72 -9.99
C VAL A 123 0.99 12.30 -8.66
N LEU A 124 0.70 11.41 -7.72
CA LEU A 124 0.29 11.75 -6.38
C LEU A 124 1.39 11.32 -5.41
N SER A 125 1.94 12.25 -4.63
CA SER A 125 2.96 11.96 -3.63
C SER A 125 2.93 12.99 -2.52
N THR A 126 3.63 12.70 -1.42
CA THR A 126 3.76 13.62 -0.29
C THR A 126 4.84 14.67 -0.49
N PHE A 127 5.64 14.55 -1.54
CA PHE A 127 6.64 15.52 -1.96
C PHE A 127 6.89 15.42 -3.48
N GLN A 128 7.45 16.45 -4.08
CA GLN A 128 7.82 16.44 -5.49
C GLN A 128 9.12 15.69 -5.72
N HIS A 129 9.13 14.80 -6.71
CA HIS A 129 10.27 14.02 -7.16
C HIS A 129 10.29 13.92 -8.69
N ARG A 130 11.29 13.29 -9.28
CA ARG A 130 11.50 13.27 -10.74
C ARG A 130 10.33 12.73 -11.58
N SER A 131 9.48 11.88 -11.01
CA SER A 131 8.30 11.44 -11.76
C SER A 131 7.30 12.57 -12.04
N PHE A 132 7.37 13.68 -11.30
CA PHE A 132 6.54 14.86 -11.57
C PHE A 132 6.92 15.60 -12.86
N ASP A 133 8.12 15.41 -13.39
CA ASP A 133 8.58 16.05 -14.64
C ASP A 133 7.72 15.62 -15.85
N LEU A 134 7.09 14.44 -15.79
CA LEU A 134 6.20 13.94 -16.83
C LEU A 134 4.69 14.06 -16.47
N ALA A 135 4.37 14.62 -15.32
CA ALA A 135 3.00 14.62 -14.81
C ALA A 135 2.11 15.63 -15.56
N ASP A 136 1.04 15.15 -16.19
CA ASP A 136 -0.06 15.97 -16.68
C ASP A 136 -0.95 16.48 -15.52
N ILE A 137 -1.04 15.67 -14.45
CA ILE A 137 -1.86 15.96 -13.27
C ILE A 137 -0.99 15.75 -12.01
N PRO A 138 -0.21 16.77 -11.61
CA PRO A 138 0.56 16.70 -10.38
C PRO A 138 -0.33 16.94 -9.16
N ALA A 139 -0.14 16.13 -8.10
CA ALA A 139 -0.86 16.26 -6.84
C ALA A 139 0.08 15.95 -5.66
N VAL A 140 0.48 16.99 -4.93
CA VAL A 140 1.20 16.83 -3.67
C VAL A 140 0.17 16.87 -2.54
N PHE A 141 0.11 15.81 -1.73
CA PHE A 141 -0.89 15.67 -0.69
C PHE A 141 -0.26 15.52 0.71
N THR A 142 -1.01 15.92 1.72
CA THR A 142 -0.62 15.73 3.12
C THR A 142 -0.53 14.23 3.44
N PRO A 143 0.57 13.75 4.07
CA PRO A 143 0.70 12.35 4.47
C PRO A 143 -0.54 11.83 5.21
N GLN A 144 -0.89 10.55 5.01
CA GLN A 144 -2.04 9.86 5.64
C GLN A 144 -3.43 10.34 5.15
N THR A 145 -3.51 11.09 4.06
CA THR A 145 -4.79 11.50 3.46
C THR A 145 -5.17 10.76 2.19
N ASP A 146 -4.44 9.71 1.85
CA ASP A 146 -4.68 8.85 0.68
C ASP A 146 -6.11 8.33 0.63
N MET A 147 -6.60 7.80 1.76
CA MET A 147 -7.97 7.25 1.86
C MET A 147 -9.03 8.33 1.66
N VAL A 148 -8.75 9.57 2.05
CA VAL A 148 -9.68 10.68 1.82
C VAL A 148 -9.81 10.98 0.33
N LEU A 149 -8.68 10.98 -0.39
CA LEU A 149 -8.66 11.17 -1.85
C LEU A 149 -9.36 10.01 -2.57
N LEU A 150 -9.08 8.76 -2.19
CA LEU A 150 -9.70 7.58 -2.78
C LEU A 150 -11.22 7.56 -2.55
N ASN A 151 -11.68 7.86 -1.33
CA ASN A 151 -13.10 7.94 -1.02
C ASN A 151 -13.80 9.07 -1.78
N ALA A 152 -13.12 10.21 -2.00
CA ALA A 152 -13.68 11.30 -2.80
C ALA A 152 -13.81 10.92 -4.29
N ILE A 153 -12.86 10.16 -4.82
CA ILE A 153 -12.95 9.59 -6.18
C ILE A 153 -14.11 8.60 -6.27
N ALA A 154 -14.25 7.69 -5.29
CA ALA A 154 -15.35 6.74 -5.24
C ALA A 154 -16.72 7.46 -5.14
N ASN A 155 -16.84 8.49 -4.30
CA ASN A 155 -18.03 9.32 -4.22
C ASN A 155 -18.39 9.95 -5.57
N TYR A 156 -17.41 10.52 -6.27
CA TYR A 156 -17.62 11.10 -7.58
C TYR A 156 -18.11 10.08 -8.62
N ILE A 157 -17.52 8.89 -8.67
CA ILE A 157 -17.94 7.82 -9.59
C ILE A 157 -19.40 7.45 -9.37
N ILE A 158 -19.83 7.41 -8.09
CA ILE A 158 -21.22 7.10 -7.72
C ILE A 158 -22.14 8.26 -8.09
N GLU A 159 -21.83 9.50 -7.68
CA GLU A 159 -22.67 10.68 -7.93
C GLU A 159 -22.79 11.02 -9.41
N SER A 160 -21.76 10.76 -10.21
CA SER A 160 -21.79 10.98 -11.66
C SER A 160 -22.53 9.88 -12.44
N GLY A 161 -23.01 8.82 -11.76
CA GLY A 161 -23.65 7.68 -12.42
C GLY A 161 -22.70 6.82 -13.25
N SER A 162 -21.39 6.92 -13.00
CA SER A 162 -20.36 6.18 -13.75
C SER A 162 -20.08 4.80 -13.17
N VAL A 163 -20.94 4.30 -12.30
CA VAL A 163 -20.79 2.97 -11.69
C VAL A 163 -21.01 1.88 -12.73
N ASN A 164 -20.07 0.95 -12.84
CA ASN A 164 -20.23 -0.26 -13.65
C ASN A 164 -21.05 -1.30 -12.86
N HIS A 165 -22.37 -1.21 -12.93
CA HIS A 165 -23.28 -2.10 -12.20
C HIS A 165 -23.13 -3.57 -12.60
N ASP A 166 -22.83 -3.86 -13.85
CA ASP A 166 -22.61 -5.24 -14.31
C ASP A 166 -21.40 -5.87 -13.65
N PHE A 167 -20.30 -5.11 -13.55
CA PHE A 167 -19.08 -5.55 -12.84
C PHE A 167 -19.34 -5.71 -11.34
N ILE A 168 -19.97 -4.72 -10.72
CA ILE A 168 -20.27 -4.76 -9.27
C ILE A 168 -21.12 -5.98 -8.93
N ASN A 169 -22.19 -6.21 -9.67
CA ASN A 169 -23.09 -7.31 -9.40
C ASN A 169 -22.47 -8.70 -9.55
N LYS A 170 -21.45 -8.82 -10.41
CA LYS A 170 -20.77 -10.10 -10.66
C LYS A 170 -19.54 -10.34 -9.80
N HIS A 171 -18.82 -9.29 -9.41
CA HIS A 171 -17.46 -9.41 -8.90
C HIS A 171 -17.19 -8.69 -7.59
N VAL A 172 -18.12 -7.87 -7.07
CA VAL A 172 -17.88 -7.07 -5.88
C VAL A 172 -18.82 -7.44 -4.74
N ASN A 173 -18.23 -7.70 -3.58
CA ASN A 173 -18.97 -7.85 -2.32
C ASN A 173 -18.56 -6.73 -1.38
N PHE A 174 -19.48 -5.82 -1.09
CA PHE A 174 -19.25 -4.76 -0.11
C PHE A 174 -19.36 -5.33 1.31
N ARG A 175 -18.46 -4.92 2.18
CA ARG A 175 -18.44 -5.34 3.57
C ARG A 175 -18.03 -4.17 4.47
N GLU A 176 -18.63 -4.11 5.66
CA GLU A 176 -18.23 -3.18 6.70
C GLU A 176 -17.77 -3.93 7.96
N GLY A 177 -17.03 -3.24 8.82
CA GLY A 177 -16.61 -3.77 10.12
C GLY A 177 -15.10 -3.80 10.31
N VAL A 178 -14.70 -4.28 11.46
CA VAL A 178 -13.29 -4.33 11.87
C VAL A 178 -12.58 -5.43 11.10
N THR A 179 -11.29 -5.23 10.82
CA THR A 179 -10.48 -6.25 10.18
C THR A 179 -10.28 -7.44 11.13
N ASP A 180 -10.34 -8.64 10.59
CA ASP A 180 -9.96 -9.89 11.27
C ASP A 180 -8.43 -10.06 11.37
N ILE A 181 -7.67 -9.19 10.70
CA ILE A 181 -6.23 -9.12 10.81
C ILE A 181 -5.90 -8.44 12.14
N GLY A 182 -5.35 -9.19 13.09
CA GLY A 182 -4.84 -8.66 14.34
C GLY A 182 -3.65 -7.72 14.11
N TYR A 183 -3.31 -6.95 15.13
CA TYR A 183 -2.14 -6.06 15.08
C TYR A 183 -0.78 -6.79 15.11
N GLY A 184 -0.77 -8.13 15.18
CA GLY A 184 0.47 -8.90 15.30
C GLY A 184 1.23 -8.67 16.61
N LEU A 185 0.57 -8.10 17.60
CA LEU A 185 1.15 -7.80 18.91
C LEU A 185 1.00 -8.98 19.86
N ARG A 186 1.75 -8.96 20.97
CA ARG A 186 1.62 -9.98 22.01
C ARG A 186 0.18 -10.08 22.53
N PRO A 187 -0.32 -11.27 22.85
CA PRO A 187 -1.71 -11.45 23.31
C PRO A 187 -2.10 -10.59 24.53
N THR A 188 -1.10 -10.20 25.33
CA THR A 188 -1.29 -9.33 26.50
C THR A 188 -1.36 -7.83 26.18
N HIS A 189 -1.00 -7.42 24.97
CA HIS A 189 -1.01 -6.02 24.59
C HIS A 189 -2.45 -5.51 24.46
N GLU A 190 -2.71 -4.28 24.95
CA GLU A 190 -4.07 -3.70 25.00
C GLU A 190 -4.74 -3.63 23.62
N LEU A 191 -4.01 -3.25 22.58
CA LEU A 191 -4.54 -3.20 21.23
C LEU A 191 -4.87 -4.61 20.70
N GLN A 192 -4.02 -5.60 21.00
CA GLN A 192 -4.28 -6.99 20.59
C GLN A 192 -5.48 -7.60 21.33
N LYS A 193 -5.67 -7.27 22.61
CA LYS A 193 -6.86 -7.67 23.36
C LYS A 193 -8.14 -7.07 22.76
N LYS A 194 -8.10 -5.81 22.36
CA LYS A 194 -9.22 -5.14 21.67
C LYS A 194 -9.52 -5.78 20.31
N ALA A 195 -8.48 -6.18 19.55
CA ALA A 195 -8.64 -6.86 18.27
C ALA A 195 -9.18 -8.30 18.41
N LYS A 196 -9.03 -8.92 19.57
CA LYS A 196 -9.53 -10.26 19.89
C LYS A 196 -10.97 -10.29 20.41
N ASN A 197 -11.71 -9.18 20.34
CA ASN A 197 -13.14 -9.25 20.64
C ASN A 197 -13.78 -10.32 19.71
N PRO A 198 -14.55 -11.28 20.23
CA PRO A 198 -15.17 -12.32 19.42
C PRO A 198 -16.04 -11.82 18.26
N ASN A 199 -16.49 -10.56 18.35
CA ASN A 199 -17.21 -9.88 17.29
C ASN A 199 -16.30 -9.04 16.36
N SER A 200 -15.01 -8.96 16.62
CA SER A 200 -14.08 -8.11 15.88
C SER A 200 -13.59 -8.69 14.55
N GLY A 201 -13.92 -9.94 14.27
CA GLY A 201 -13.59 -10.59 13.01
C GLY A 201 -14.75 -10.66 12.02
N ALA A 202 -15.94 -10.30 12.43
CA ALA A 202 -17.13 -10.39 11.59
C ALA A 202 -17.31 -9.09 10.81
N SER A 203 -16.71 -8.99 9.62
CA SER A 203 -17.17 -8.01 8.66
C SER A 203 -18.57 -8.42 8.19
N SER A 204 -19.53 -7.50 8.27
CA SER A 204 -20.89 -7.73 7.81
C SER A 204 -21.05 -7.36 6.34
N PRO A 205 -21.75 -8.15 5.53
CA PRO A 205 -22.09 -7.74 4.17
C PRO A 205 -22.94 -6.45 4.21
N ILE A 206 -22.63 -5.54 3.31
CA ILE A 206 -23.42 -4.35 3.04
C ILE A 206 -23.73 -4.26 1.55
N ASP A 207 -24.64 -3.41 1.15
CA ASP A 207 -24.94 -3.14 -0.24
C ASP A 207 -24.25 -1.85 -0.76
N LEU A 208 -24.43 -1.58 -2.05
CA LEU A 208 -23.92 -0.37 -2.67
C LEU A 208 -24.55 0.90 -2.05
N GLU A 209 -25.78 0.83 -1.58
CA GLU A 209 -26.45 1.98 -0.95
C GLU A 209 -25.77 2.36 0.37
N ALA A 210 -25.48 1.38 1.22
CA ALA A 210 -24.74 1.60 2.46
C ALA A 210 -23.32 2.15 2.19
N PHE A 211 -22.62 1.60 1.19
CA PHE A 211 -21.33 2.13 0.77
C PHE A 211 -21.44 3.57 0.25
N THR A 212 -22.47 3.88 -0.53
CA THR A 212 -22.75 5.25 -1.00
C THR A 212 -22.94 6.22 0.17
N LYS A 213 -23.69 5.83 1.19
CA LYS A 213 -23.88 6.64 2.42
C LYS A 213 -22.53 6.86 3.13
N PHE A 214 -21.68 5.85 3.17
CA PHE A 214 -20.35 5.95 3.79
C PHE A 214 -19.44 6.94 3.06
N VAL A 215 -19.38 6.93 1.73
CA VAL A 215 -18.48 7.80 0.96
C VAL A 215 -19.06 9.21 0.73
N LYS A 216 -20.34 9.42 0.89
CA LYS A 216 -21.02 10.70 0.64
C LYS A 216 -20.39 11.93 1.31
N PRO A 217 -19.86 11.86 2.56
CA PRO A 217 -19.17 13.00 3.18
C PRO A 217 -17.85 13.40 2.49
N TYR A 218 -17.26 12.49 1.70
CA TYR A 218 -15.97 12.72 1.04
C TYR A 218 -16.17 13.50 -0.26
N THR A 219 -16.61 14.76 -0.15
CA THR A 219 -16.68 15.66 -1.29
C THR A 219 -15.29 16.15 -1.71
N PHE A 220 -15.12 16.64 -2.94
CA PHE A 220 -13.85 17.22 -3.38
C PHE A 220 -13.41 18.39 -2.48
N LYS A 221 -14.35 19.20 -2.00
CA LYS A 221 -14.05 20.28 -1.07
C LYS A 221 -13.53 19.77 0.29
N TYR A 222 -14.11 18.68 0.78
CA TYR A 222 -13.61 18.04 2.00
C TYR A 222 -12.23 17.44 1.79
N ALA A 223 -12.03 16.73 0.68
CA ALA A 223 -10.74 16.15 0.34
C ALA A 223 -9.65 17.20 0.13
N GLU A 224 -9.95 18.33 -0.53
CA GLU A 224 -9.05 19.48 -0.64
C GLU A 224 -8.63 20.00 0.73
N LYS A 225 -9.59 20.21 1.63
CA LYS A 225 -9.32 20.68 3.00
C LYS A 225 -8.38 19.74 3.76
N MET A 226 -8.55 18.45 3.60
CA MET A 226 -7.78 17.44 4.35
C MET A 226 -6.42 17.16 3.72
N SER A 227 -6.36 17.07 2.41
CA SER A 227 -5.15 16.64 1.68
C SER A 227 -4.28 17.80 1.18
N GLY A 228 -4.86 19.00 1.05
CA GLY A 228 -4.20 20.13 0.41
C GLY A 228 -4.20 20.06 -1.13
N VAL A 229 -4.71 18.98 -1.74
CA VAL A 229 -4.83 18.87 -3.19
C VAL A 229 -6.05 19.67 -3.66
N PRO A 230 -5.91 20.59 -4.62
CA PRO A 230 -7.04 21.38 -5.11
C PRO A 230 -8.18 20.50 -5.64
N ALA A 231 -9.41 20.83 -5.29
CA ALA A 231 -10.62 20.10 -5.71
C ALA A 231 -10.66 19.81 -7.21
N ARG A 232 -10.28 20.80 -8.03
CA ARG A 232 -10.17 20.66 -9.50
C ARG A 232 -9.14 19.60 -9.94
N THR A 233 -8.09 19.39 -9.16
CA THR A 233 -7.08 18.36 -9.45
C THR A 233 -7.62 16.97 -9.09
N ILE A 234 -8.29 16.86 -7.94
CA ILE A 234 -8.96 15.61 -7.53
C ILE A 234 -10.02 15.21 -8.56
N GLU A 235 -10.81 16.16 -9.03
CA GLU A 235 -11.82 15.94 -10.07
C GLU A 235 -11.21 15.42 -11.38
N LYS A 236 -10.07 15.99 -11.82
CA LYS A 236 -9.38 15.48 -13.02
C LYS A 236 -8.97 14.01 -12.87
N ILE A 237 -8.44 13.64 -11.71
CA ILE A 237 -8.05 12.25 -11.44
C ILE A 237 -9.30 11.36 -11.39
N ALA A 238 -10.36 11.81 -10.72
CA ALA A 238 -11.61 11.06 -10.62
C ALA A 238 -12.24 10.79 -12.01
N LYS A 239 -12.16 11.75 -12.91
CA LYS A 239 -12.63 11.60 -14.30
C LYS A 239 -11.88 10.53 -15.08
N LEU A 240 -10.58 10.34 -14.82
CA LEU A 240 -9.83 9.24 -15.44
C LEU A 240 -10.42 7.88 -15.05
N TYR A 241 -10.76 7.69 -13.78
CA TYR A 241 -11.36 6.45 -13.28
C TYR A 241 -12.83 6.27 -13.68
N ALA A 242 -13.56 7.38 -13.83
CA ALA A 242 -14.99 7.35 -14.12
C ALA A 242 -15.32 7.11 -15.59
N ASP A 243 -14.40 7.42 -16.51
CA ASP A 243 -14.63 7.25 -17.95
C ASP A 243 -14.35 5.81 -18.38
N PRO A 244 -15.37 5.04 -18.80
CA PRO A 244 -15.21 3.64 -19.21
C PRO A 244 -14.36 3.44 -20.47
N LYS A 245 -14.03 4.52 -21.19
CA LYS A 245 -13.17 4.47 -22.38
C LYS A 245 -11.70 4.60 -22.04
N ILE A 246 -11.35 5.04 -20.84
CA ILE A 246 -9.97 5.23 -20.39
C ILE A 246 -9.51 3.98 -19.65
N LYS A 247 -8.48 3.32 -20.16
CA LYS A 247 -7.79 2.23 -19.47
C LYS A 247 -6.78 2.82 -18.50
N VAL A 248 -7.13 2.80 -17.22
CA VAL A 248 -6.29 3.35 -16.15
C VAL A 248 -5.41 2.26 -15.56
N MET A 249 -4.11 2.52 -15.50
CA MET A 249 -3.16 1.71 -14.75
C MET A 249 -2.73 2.48 -13.50
N SER A 250 -3.04 1.91 -12.33
CA SER A 250 -2.61 2.45 -11.04
C SER A 250 -1.36 1.73 -10.55
N LEU A 251 -0.37 2.51 -10.13
CA LEU A 251 0.92 2.03 -9.66
C LEU A 251 1.24 2.67 -8.30
N TRP A 252 1.77 1.89 -7.35
CA TRP A 252 2.07 2.31 -5.97
C TRP A 252 3.38 1.70 -5.48
#